data_dcf899dd010898364987c5b5f5d68dcc
#
_entry.id   dcf899dd010898364987c5b5f5d68dcc
#
_cell.length_a   1.000
_cell.length_b   1.000
_cell.length_c   1.000
_cell.angle_alpha   90.00
_cell.angle_beta   90.00
_cell.angle_gamma   90.00
#
_symmetry.space_group_name_H-M   'P 1'
#
loop_
_entity.id
_entity.type
_entity.pdbx_description
1 polymer ?
#
loop_
_entity_poly.entity_id
_entity_poly.type
_entity_poly.pdbx_seq_one_letter_code
_entity_poly.pdbx_strand_id
1 'polypeptide(L)'
;MNEFTEMVFIYLLILHWLGDFCLESTWVHYNKTKDSEALMWHCIGYFTTLFIGLLICRKFNFFNILIFCGFNFILHYIMDAMTSAVNKITLPLNYTRVFFVWFGFDQLFHVFFLFFLAKLLTWKI
;
A
#
# COMPACT_ATOMS: atom_id res chain seq x y z
N MET A 1 18.13 -13.45 -1.32
CA MET A 1 18.00 -12.07 -0.82
C MET A 1 19.02 -11.96 0.31
N ASN A 2 19.68 -10.84 0.50
CA ASN A 2 20.60 -10.70 1.64
C ASN A 2 19.81 -10.29 2.90
N GLU A 3 20.39 -10.52 4.09
CA GLU A 3 19.75 -10.24 5.38
C GLU A 3 19.25 -8.79 5.50
N PHE A 4 20.01 -7.84 4.96
CA PHE A 4 19.62 -6.43 4.97
C PHE A 4 18.33 -6.18 4.17
N THR A 5 18.21 -6.77 2.98
CA THR A 5 17.00 -6.64 2.15
C THR A 5 15.79 -7.31 2.81
N GLU A 6 16.01 -8.44 3.49
CA GLU A 6 14.96 -9.13 4.26
C GLU A 6 14.43 -8.27 5.41
N MET A 7 15.34 -7.68 6.18
CA MET A 7 14.96 -6.77 7.27
C MET A 7 14.20 -5.55 6.75
N VAL A 8 14.63 -4.96 5.63
CA VAL A 8 13.94 -3.83 4.99
C VAL A 8 12.55 -4.26 4.52
N PHE A 9 12.43 -5.44 3.93
CA PHE A 9 11.13 -5.94 3.48
C PHE A 9 10.16 -6.16 4.65
N ILE A 10 10.61 -6.77 5.76
CA ILE A 10 9.79 -6.92 6.97
C ILE A 10 9.36 -5.56 7.51
N TYR A 11 10.27 -4.60 7.56
CA TYR A 11 9.95 -3.24 7.99
C TYR A 11 8.89 -2.58 7.10
N LEU A 12 9.01 -2.74 5.79
CA LEU A 12 8.02 -2.24 4.83
C LEU A 12 6.66 -2.92 4.98
N LEU A 13 6.60 -4.20 5.31
CA LEU A 13 5.34 -4.89 5.62
C LEU A 13 4.65 -4.29 6.85
N ILE A 14 5.41 -3.94 7.88
CA ILE A 14 4.86 -3.27 9.08
C ILE A 14 4.33 -1.88 8.70
N LEU A 15 5.09 -1.10 7.93
CA LEU A 15 4.64 0.21 7.45
C LEU A 15 3.41 0.12 6.55
N HIS A 16 3.35 -0.90 5.70
CA HIS A 16 2.19 -1.18 4.87
C HIS A 16 0.94 -1.44 5.72
N TRP A 17 1.05 -2.33 6.69
CA TRP A 17 -0.06 -2.61 7.61
C TRP A 17 -0.52 -1.37 8.38
N LEU A 18 0.42 -0.56 8.87
CA LEU A 18 0.10 0.69 9.56
C LEU A 18 -0.62 1.68 8.62
N GLY A 19 -0.11 1.88 7.42
CA GLY A 19 -0.63 2.86 6.48
C GLY A 19 -1.95 2.45 5.84
N ASP A 20 -2.12 1.16 5.59
CA ASP A 20 -3.30 0.63 4.89
C ASP A 20 -4.49 0.35 5.82
N PHE A 21 -4.22 0.02 7.07
CA PHE A 21 -5.27 -0.41 8.02
C PHE A 21 -5.38 0.42 9.30
N CYS A 22 -4.24 0.84 9.90
CA CYS A 22 -4.25 1.38 11.24
C CYS A 22 -4.39 2.90 11.30
N LEU A 23 -3.78 3.63 10.38
CA LEU A 23 -3.65 5.09 10.45
C LEU A 23 -4.65 5.84 9.57
N GLU A 24 -5.56 5.15 8.89
CA GLU A 24 -6.62 5.81 8.15
C GLU A 24 -7.72 6.36 9.07
N SER A 25 -8.29 7.50 8.69
CA SER A 25 -9.42 8.07 9.43
C SER A 25 -10.69 7.23 9.23
N THR A 26 -11.63 7.33 10.17
CA THR A 26 -12.93 6.64 10.09
C THR A 26 -13.69 7.02 8.83
N TRP A 27 -13.66 8.29 8.44
CA TRP A 27 -14.30 8.76 7.21
C TRP A 27 -13.70 8.10 5.96
N VAL A 28 -12.37 8.05 5.85
CA VAL A 28 -11.67 7.38 4.75
C VAL A 28 -12.02 5.90 4.71
N HIS A 29 -11.97 5.23 5.86
CA HIS A 29 -12.27 3.81 5.97
C HIS A 29 -13.64 3.43 5.37
N TYR A 30 -14.69 4.20 5.71
CA TYR A 30 -16.04 3.91 5.23
C TYR A 30 -16.34 4.39 3.80
N ASN A 31 -15.54 5.31 3.27
CA ASN A 31 -15.85 5.95 1.98
C ASN A 31 -14.88 5.61 0.85
N LYS A 32 -13.68 5.12 1.12
CA LYS A 32 -12.65 4.86 0.09
C LYS A 32 -13.09 3.92 -1.04
N THR A 33 -14.06 3.03 -0.80
CA THR A 33 -14.62 2.15 -1.84
C THR A 33 -15.76 2.77 -2.63
N LYS A 34 -16.27 3.92 -2.21
CA LYS A 34 -17.45 4.59 -2.79
C LYS A 34 -17.10 5.91 -3.45
N ASP A 35 -16.12 6.61 -2.89
CA ASP A 35 -15.75 7.97 -3.24
C ASP A 35 -14.27 8.06 -3.62
N SER A 36 -13.99 8.64 -4.78
CA SER A 36 -12.63 8.81 -5.29
C SER A 36 -11.80 9.78 -4.45
N GLU A 37 -12.43 10.77 -3.81
CA GLU A 37 -11.72 11.68 -2.90
C GLU A 37 -11.24 10.94 -1.65
N ALA A 38 -12.08 10.11 -1.05
CA ALA A 38 -11.70 9.28 0.09
C ALA A 38 -10.60 8.28 -0.27
N LEU A 39 -10.64 7.68 -1.46
CA LEU A 39 -9.58 6.81 -1.97
C LEU A 39 -8.27 7.57 -2.14
N MET A 40 -8.31 8.79 -2.65
CA MET A 40 -7.11 9.63 -2.79
C MET A 40 -6.50 9.95 -1.42
N TRP A 41 -7.31 10.34 -0.44
CA TRP A 41 -6.84 10.59 0.93
C TRP A 41 -6.25 9.34 1.59
N HIS A 42 -6.84 8.16 1.33
CA HIS A 42 -6.27 6.89 1.76
C HIS A 42 -4.85 6.68 1.20
N CYS A 43 -4.68 6.85 -0.10
CA CYS A 43 -3.38 6.69 -0.76
C CYS A 43 -2.35 7.73 -0.32
N ILE A 44 -2.76 8.97 -0.04
CA ILE A 44 -1.89 10.01 0.53
C ILE A 44 -1.43 9.61 1.94
N GLY A 45 -2.33 9.11 2.78
CA GLY A 45 -2.00 8.60 4.12
C GLY A 45 -1.01 7.44 4.05
N TYR A 46 -1.22 6.50 3.15
CA TYR A 46 -0.32 5.39 2.90
C TYR A 46 1.08 5.87 2.44
N PHE A 47 1.14 6.76 1.45
CA PHE A 47 2.39 7.38 1.00
C PHE A 47 3.13 8.06 2.16
N THR A 48 2.42 8.86 2.95
CA THR A 48 2.98 9.59 4.09
C THR A 48 3.57 8.65 5.13
N THR A 49 2.88 7.54 5.41
CA THR A 49 3.36 6.51 6.36
C THR A 49 4.65 5.86 5.88
N LEU A 50 4.72 5.44 4.62
CA LEU A 50 5.93 4.87 4.03
C LEU A 50 7.07 5.90 4.01
N PHE A 51 6.78 7.12 3.60
CA PHE A 51 7.78 8.18 3.47
C PHE A 51 8.41 8.54 4.82
N ILE A 52 7.60 8.81 5.83
CA ILE A 52 8.08 9.13 7.18
C ILE A 52 8.82 7.92 7.78
N GLY A 53 8.27 6.71 7.64
CA GLY A 53 8.91 5.49 8.14
C GLY A 53 10.30 5.29 7.55
N LEU A 54 10.47 5.47 6.25
CA LEU A 54 11.77 5.34 5.58
C LEU A 54 12.75 6.47 5.95
N LEU A 55 12.25 7.69 6.18
CA LEU A 55 13.09 8.79 6.70
C LEU A 55 13.63 8.48 8.10
N ILE A 56 12.78 7.95 8.98
CA ILE A 56 13.17 7.56 10.35
C ILE A 56 14.23 6.44 10.32
N CYS A 57 14.13 5.51 9.37
CA CYS A 57 15.09 4.41 9.22
C CYS A 57 16.53 4.90 8.92
N ARG A 58 16.70 6.07 8.31
CA ARG A 58 18.00 6.72 8.00
C ARG A 58 18.99 5.84 7.21
N LYS A 59 18.50 4.84 6.49
CA LYS A 59 19.33 3.90 5.69
C LYS A 59 19.37 4.28 4.21
N PHE A 60 18.46 5.14 3.77
CA PHE A 60 18.28 5.46 2.36
C PHE A 60 18.43 6.96 2.12
N ASN A 61 18.90 7.33 0.94
CA ASN A 61 18.91 8.74 0.56
C ASN A 61 17.50 9.23 0.23
N PHE A 62 17.28 10.52 0.41
CA PHE A 62 15.99 11.18 0.21
C PHE A 62 15.39 10.90 -1.18
N PHE A 63 16.21 10.93 -2.22
CA PHE A 63 15.76 10.73 -3.60
C PHE A 63 15.22 9.31 -3.83
N ASN A 64 15.92 8.30 -3.31
CA ASN A 64 15.48 6.91 -3.42
C ASN A 64 14.16 6.67 -2.66
N ILE A 65 14.01 7.29 -1.49
CA ILE A 65 12.75 7.23 -0.72
C ILE A 65 11.61 7.86 -1.54
N LEU A 66 11.83 9.02 -2.14
CA LEU A 66 10.81 9.72 -2.91
C LEU A 66 10.36 8.90 -4.13
N ILE A 67 11.32 8.34 -4.88
CA ILE A 67 11.02 7.49 -6.03
C ILE A 67 10.26 6.23 -5.60
N PHE A 68 10.73 5.55 -4.56
CA PHE A 68 10.08 4.37 -4.02
C PHE A 68 8.63 4.66 -3.60
N CYS A 69 8.41 5.70 -2.79
CA CYS A 69 7.09 6.08 -2.33
C CYS A 69 6.17 6.53 -3.46
N GLY A 70 6.71 7.23 -4.47
CA GLY A 70 5.95 7.66 -5.65
C GLY A 70 5.46 6.47 -6.48
N PHE A 71 6.31 5.48 -6.74
CA PHE A 71 5.89 4.24 -7.43
C PHE A 71 4.86 3.47 -6.61
N ASN A 72 5.08 3.31 -5.30
CA ASN A 72 4.11 2.68 -4.43
C ASN A 72 2.76 3.40 -4.43
N PHE A 73 2.75 4.73 -4.39
CA PHE A 73 1.52 5.50 -4.44
C PHE A 73 0.70 5.20 -5.69
N ILE A 74 1.35 5.21 -6.85
CA ILE A 74 0.66 4.94 -8.14
C ILE A 74 0.10 3.52 -8.16
N LEU A 75 0.91 2.53 -7.79
CA LEU A 75 0.52 1.13 -7.81
C LEU A 75 -0.58 0.83 -6.78
N HIS A 76 -0.47 1.40 -5.59
CA HIS A 76 -1.48 1.29 -4.54
C HIS A 76 -2.82 1.88 -4.99
N TYR A 77 -2.79 3.10 -5.54
CA TYR A 77 -3.99 3.74 -6.06
C TYR A 77 -4.69 2.91 -7.16
N ILE A 78 -3.92 2.38 -8.11
CA ILE A 78 -4.48 1.56 -9.20
C ILE A 78 -5.14 0.29 -8.64
N MET A 79 -4.49 -0.42 -7.74
CA MET A 79 -5.03 -1.64 -7.15
C MET A 79 -6.29 -1.37 -6.34
N ASP A 80 -6.25 -0.38 -5.46
CA ASP A 80 -7.42 -0.02 -4.64
C ASP A 80 -8.59 0.48 -5.49
N ALA A 81 -8.32 1.21 -6.57
CA ALA A 81 -9.36 1.64 -7.51
C ALA A 81 -10.01 0.42 -8.21
N MET A 82 -9.22 -0.57 -8.61
CA MET A 82 -9.73 -1.81 -9.21
C MET A 82 -10.56 -2.61 -8.19
N THR A 83 -10.07 -2.78 -6.98
CA THR A 83 -10.77 -3.47 -5.90
C THR A 83 -12.07 -2.74 -5.54
N SER A 84 -12.06 -1.41 -5.48
CA SER A 84 -13.25 -0.59 -5.27
C SER A 84 -14.28 -0.77 -6.38
N ALA A 85 -13.86 -0.84 -7.64
CA ALA A 85 -14.76 -1.08 -8.78
C ALA A 85 -15.44 -2.45 -8.67
N VAL A 86 -14.70 -3.51 -8.31
CA VAL A 86 -15.27 -4.84 -8.09
C VAL A 86 -16.24 -4.83 -6.91
N ASN A 87 -15.88 -4.18 -5.80
CA ASN A 87 -16.71 -4.11 -4.60
C ASN A 87 -18.04 -3.37 -4.85
N LYS A 88 -18.04 -2.33 -5.66
CA LYS A 88 -19.29 -1.63 -6.06
C LYS A 88 -20.31 -2.56 -6.74
N ILE A 89 -19.83 -3.57 -7.45
CA ILE A 89 -20.69 -4.55 -8.15
C ILE A 89 -21.06 -5.71 -7.23
N THR A 90 -20.10 -6.24 -6.48
CA THR A 90 -20.27 -7.52 -5.77
C THR A 90 -20.99 -7.38 -4.42
N LEU A 91 -20.75 -6.30 -3.67
CA LEU A 91 -21.36 -6.11 -2.37
C LEU A 91 -22.90 -5.97 -2.41
N PRO A 92 -23.49 -5.17 -3.33
CA PRO A 92 -24.96 -5.11 -3.44
C PRO A 92 -25.61 -6.43 -3.83
N LEU A 93 -24.87 -7.31 -4.49
CA LEU A 93 -25.33 -8.63 -4.91
C LEU A 93 -25.10 -9.73 -3.87
N ASN A 94 -24.58 -9.37 -2.69
CA ASN A 94 -24.21 -10.30 -1.61
C ASN A 94 -23.16 -11.36 -2.02
N TYR A 95 -22.32 -11.07 -2.99
CA TYR A 95 -21.21 -11.94 -3.40
C TYR A 95 -20.01 -11.80 -2.44
N THR A 96 -20.21 -12.12 -1.18
CA THR A 96 -19.21 -11.98 -0.11
C THR A 96 -17.92 -12.77 -0.37
N ARG A 97 -18.06 -13.98 -0.97
CA ARG A 97 -16.90 -14.80 -1.36
C ARG A 97 -16.04 -14.09 -2.40
N VAL A 98 -16.65 -13.48 -3.41
CA VAL A 98 -15.93 -12.72 -4.45
C VAL A 98 -15.22 -11.50 -3.83
N PHE A 99 -15.89 -10.81 -2.92
CA PHE A 99 -15.28 -9.72 -2.14
C PHE A 99 -13.99 -10.17 -1.44
N PHE A 100 -14.03 -11.27 -0.68
CA PHE A 100 -12.84 -11.75 0.05
C PHE A 100 -11.72 -12.26 -0.87
N VAL A 101 -12.05 -12.87 -1.99
CA VAL A 101 -11.06 -13.30 -3.00
C VAL A 101 -10.34 -12.08 -3.58
N TRP A 102 -11.07 -11.02 -3.96
CA TRP A 102 -10.49 -9.80 -4.49
C TRP A 102 -9.70 -9.02 -3.44
N PHE A 103 -10.19 -8.95 -2.22
CA PHE A 103 -9.47 -8.35 -1.10
C PHE A 103 -8.13 -9.07 -0.84
N GLY A 104 -8.15 -10.39 -0.82
CA GLY A 104 -6.92 -11.18 -0.68
C GLY A 104 -5.95 -10.99 -1.84
N PHE A 105 -6.44 -10.93 -3.08
CA PHE A 105 -5.64 -10.65 -4.26
C PHE A 105 -5.02 -9.25 -4.21
N ASP A 106 -5.79 -8.25 -3.82
CA ASP A 106 -5.35 -6.88 -3.60
C ASP A 106 -4.17 -6.81 -2.62
N GLN A 107 -4.32 -7.43 -1.45
CA GLN A 107 -3.27 -7.47 -0.44
C GLN A 107 -2.03 -8.24 -0.92
N LEU A 108 -2.22 -9.36 -1.62
CA LEU A 108 -1.11 -10.12 -2.21
C LEU A 108 -0.32 -9.26 -3.21
N PHE A 109 -1.01 -8.48 -4.01
CA PHE A 109 -0.40 -7.59 -5.01
C PHE A 109 0.44 -6.49 -4.35
N HIS A 110 -0.07 -5.87 -3.29
CA HIS A 110 0.67 -4.90 -2.49
C HIS A 110 1.96 -5.49 -1.89
N VAL A 111 1.88 -6.70 -1.35
CA VAL A 111 3.05 -7.40 -0.80
C VAL A 111 4.09 -7.69 -1.89
N PHE A 112 3.67 -8.13 -3.08
CA PHE A 112 4.58 -8.34 -4.21
C PHE A 112 5.27 -7.05 -4.64
N PHE A 113 4.55 -5.94 -4.73
CA PHE A 113 5.15 -4.65 -5.07
C PHE A 113 6.16 -4.20 -4.03
N LEU A 114 5.83 -4.31 -2.75
CA LEU A 114 6.78 -3.98 -1.69
C LEU A 114 8.05 -4.83 -1.78
N PHE A 115 7.90 -6.12 -2.10
CA PHE A 115 9.04 -7.02 -2.26
C PHE A 115 9.97 -6.59 -3.41
N PHE A 116 9.42 -6.32 -4.59
CA PHE A 116 10.20 -5.90 -5.74
C PHE A 116 10.83 -4.53 -5.53
N LEU A 117 10.07 -3.59 -4.99
CA LEU A 117 10.57 -2.25 -4.73
C LEU A 117 11.59 -2.21 -3.58
N ALA A 118 11.48 -3.10 -2.58
CA ALA A 118 12.51 -3.26 -1.56
C ALA A 118 13.85 -3.68 -2.18
N LYS A 119 13.82 -4.58 -3.15
CA LYS A 119 15.04 -4.95 -3.90
C LYS A 119 15.64 -3.75 -4.64
N LEU A 120 14.80 -2.93 -5.29
CA LEU A 120 15.27 -1.72 -5.97
C LEU A 120 15.83 -0.70 -4.98
N LEU A 121 15.18 -0.52 -3.84
CA LEU A 121 15.60 0.40 -2.80
C LEU A 121 16.98 0.01 -2.21
N THR A 122 17.26 -1.29 -2.12
CA THR A 122 18.50 -1.85 -1.53
C THR A 122 19.57 -2.21 -2.56
N TRP A 123 19.32 -2.03 -3.86
CA TRP A 123 20.18 -2.51 -4.97
C TRP A 123 21.62 -1.99 -4.94
N LYS A 124 21.88 -0.84 -4.34
CA LYS A 124 23.22 -0.19 -4.32
C LYS A 124 23.74 0.08 -2.90
N ILE A 125 23.19 -0.61 -1.94
CA ILE A 125 23.68 -0.58 -0.57
C ILE A 125 24.34 -1.94 -0.26
#